data_f082646b80848feea91a75cef57bf7e5
#
_entry.id   f082646b80848feea91a75cef57bf7e5
#
_cell.length_a   1.000
_cell.length_b   1.000
_cell.length_c   1.000
_cell.angle_alpha   90.00
_cell.angle_beta   90.00
_cell.angle_gamma   90.00
#
_symmetry.space_group_name_H-M   'P 1'
#
loop_
_entity.id
_entity.type
_entity.pdbx_description
1 polymer ?
#
loop_
_entity_poly.entity_id
_entity_poly.type
_entity_poly.pdbx_seq_one_letter_code
_entity_poly.pdbx_strand_id
1 'polypeptide(L)'
;MLNDVTMREAERVGLSEVADVVYSAGGGSLLGTHPDSFPDEVRKAVDDATLLIAKGLANYESLTEYHLQKPVAYLMMIKCDVVARHVSEAYGRPVVKGNLVAFLQRPK
;
A
#
# COMPACT_ATOMS: atom_id res chain seq x y z
N MET A 1 13.92 2.00 1.90
CA MET A 1 14.61 0.98 1.11
C MET A 1 15.36 1.61 -0.05
N LEU A 2 16.47 1.02 -0.41
CA LEU A 2 17.33 1.55 -1.48
C LEU A 2 16.72 1.42 -2.87
N ASN A 3 15.76 0.52 -3.04
CA ASN A 3 15.15 0.22 -4.33
C ASN A 3 13.76 0.83 -4.52
N ASP A 4 13.30 1.64 -3.58
CA ASP A 4 11.99 2.25 -3.73
C ASP A 4 12.00 3.30 -4.83
N VAL A 5 10.88 3.39 -5.55
CA VAL A 5 10.73 4.29 -6.69
C VAL A 5 10.55 5.73 -6.20
N THR A 6 11.25 6.63 -6.87
CA THR A 6 11.09 8.07 -6.64
C THR A 6 10.31 8.69 -7.81
N MET A 7 10.03 10.01 -7.72
CA MET A 7 9.37 10.73 -8.80
C MET A 7 10.17 10.68 -10.10
N ARG A 8 11.49 10.62 -10.00
CA ARG A 8 12.34 10.51 -11.19
C ARG A 8 12.05 9.26 -12.00
N GLU A 9 11.98 8.11 -11.31
CA GLU A 9 11.70 6.83 -11.96
C GLU A 9 10.26 6.77 -12.47
N ALA A 10 9.32 7.33 -11.72
CA ALA A 10 7.93 7.38 -12.14
C ALA A 10 7.77 8.18 -13.44
N GLU A 11 8.46 9.30 -13.56
CA GLU A 11 8.46 10.09 -14.78
C GLU A 11 9.11 9.36 -15.95
N ARG A 12 10.22 8.67 -15.67
CA ARG A 12 10.98 7.94 -16.68
C ARG A 12 10.14 6.85 -17.34
N VAL A 13 9.31 6.14 -16.57
CA VAL A 13 8.46 5.08 -17.12
C VAL A 13 7.12 5.60 -17.64
N GLY A 14 6.88 6.90 -17.59
CA GLY A 14 5.68 7.51 -18.14
C GLY A 14 4.43 7.33 -17.28
N LEU A 15 4.57 7.20 -15.98
CA LEU A 15 3.43 7.01 -15.09
C LEU A 15 2.42 8.15 -15.17
N SER A 16 2.89 9.38 -15.35
CA SER A 16 2.02 10.55 -15.48
C SER A 16 1.17 10.55 -16.75
N GLU A 17 1.50 9.72 -17.73
CA GLU A 17 0.71 9.58 -18.95
C GLU A 17 -0.53 8.73 -18.75
N VAL A 18 -0.53 7.85 -17.74
CA VAL A 18 -1.64 6.92 -17.47
C VAL A 18 -2.40 7.24 -16.19
N ALA A 19 -1.78 7.96 -15.27
CA ALA A 19 -2.43 8.41 -14.03
C ALA A 19 -2.83 9.88 -14.18
N ASP A 20 -3.95 10.26 -13.58
CA ASP A 20 -4.39 11.65 -13.60
C ASP A 20 -3.42 12.55 -12.85
N VAL A 21 -2.93 12.07 -11.71
CA VAL A 21 -1.96 12.80 -10.89
C VAL A 21 -0.99 11.78 -10.28
N VAL A 22 0.27 12.19 -10.15
CA VAL A 22 1.30 11.40 -9.48
C VAL A 22 1.92 12.26 -8.39
N TYR A 23 1.89 11.77 -7.16
CA TYR A 23 2.47 12.45 -6.00
C TYR A 23 3.56 11.61 -5.36
N SER A 24 4.54 12.28 -4.75
CA SER A 24 5.44 11.62 -3.83
C SER A 24 4.77 11.55 -2.46
N ALA A 25 4.79 10.39 -1.83
CA ALA A 25 4.21 10.20 -0.50
C ALA A 25 5.08 10.78 0.63
N GLY A 26 6.13 11.47 0.26
CA GLY A 26 7.09 12.01 1.21
C GLY A 26 8.33 11.13 1.29
N GLY A 27 9.43 11.74 1.61
CA GLY A 27 10.69 11.05 1.72
C GLY A 27 10.86 10.38 3.06
N GLY A 28 11.96 9.72 3.21
CA GLY A 28 12.37 9.13 4.45
C GLY A 28 12.79 7.69 4.27
N SER A 29 13.33 7.14 5.33
CA SER A 29 13.84 5.78 5.36
C SER A 29 12.82 4.77 5.89
N LEU A 30 11.58 5.18 6.08
CA LEU A 30 10.53 4.30 6.60
C LEU A 30 10.08 3.30 5.54
N LEU A 31 9.89 2.05 5.96
CA LEU A 31 9.34 1.03 5.09
C LEU A 31 7.82 1.19 4.99
N GLY A 32 7.31 1.03 3.77
CA GLY A 32 5.88 1.09 3.52
C GLY A 32 5.34 2.52 3.56
N THR A 33 4.05 2.61 3.72
CA THR A 33 3.32 3.88 3.69
C THR A 33 2.79 4.21 5.08
N HIS A 34 3.10 5.42 5.53
CA HIS A 34 2.70 5.89 6.87
C HIS A 34 1.84 7.15 6.72
N PRO A 35 0.51 7.03 6.89
CA PRO A 35 -0.41 8.16 6.70
C PRO A 35 -0.07 9.40 7.50
N ASP A 36 0.52 9.24 8.69
CA ASP A 36 0.91 10.38 9.54
C ASP A 36 2.00 11.25 8.90
N SER A 37 2.75 10.68 7.95
CA SER A 37 3.83 11.38 7.25
C SER A 37 3.41 11.96 5.91
N PHE A 38 2.15 11.83 5.52
CA PHE A 38 1.70 12.29 4.21
C PHE A 38 1.83 13.81 4.08
N PRO A 39 2.36 14.30 2.95
CA PRO A 39 2.17 15.71 2.59
C PRO A 39 0.68 16.03 2.47
N ASP A 40 0.31 17.30 2.62
CA ASP A 40 -1.09 17.71 2.61
C ASP A 40 -1.80 17.31 1.31
N GLU A 41 -1.14 17.44 0.17
CA GLU A 41 -1.70 17.07 -1.13
C GLU A 41 -2.00 15.57 -1.21
N VAL A 42 -1.13 14.73 -0.65
CA VAL A 42 -1.34 13.28 -0.61
C VAL A 42 -2.48 12.94 0.35
N ARG A 43 -2.51 13.58 1.51
CA ARG A 43 -3.58 13.39 2.48
C ARG A 43 -4.94 13.73 1.89
N LYS A 44 -5.03 14.86 1.17
CA LYS A 44 -6.27 15.25 0.51
C LYS A 44 -6.69 14.23 -0.54
N ALA A 45 -5.76 13.75 -1.36
CA ALA A 45 -6.04 12.74 -2.37
C ALA A 45 -6.58 11.44 -1.73
N VAL A 46 -5.99 11.02 -0.62
CA VAL A 46 -6.45 9.85 0.11
C VAL A 46 -7.85 10.09 0.68
N ASP A 47 -8.09 11.26 1.26
CA ASP A 47 -9.39 11.59 1.83
C ASP A 47 -10.50 11.65 0.77
N ASP A 48 -10.18 12.11 -0.44
CA ASP A 48 -11.13 12.21 -1.54
C ASP A 48 -11.34 10.88 -2.28
N ALA A 49 -10.48 9.92 -2.10
CA ALA A 49 -10.57 8.63 -2.78
C ALA A 49 -11.74 7.79 -2.27
N THR A 50 -12.37 7.04 -3.16
CA THR A 50 -13.41 6.08 -2.78
C THR A 50 -12.86 4.69 -2.52
N LEU A 51 -11.67 4.40 -3.05
CA LEU A 51 -10.97 3.14 -2.89
C LEU A 51 -9.49 3.41 -2.92
N LEU A 52 -8.74 2.78 -2.03
CA LEU A 52 -7.29 2.78 -2.04
C LEU A 52 -6.78 1.44 -2.52
N ILE A 53 -5.78 1.46 -3.38
CA ILE A 53 -5.09 0.24 -3.79
C ILE A 53 -3.67 0.33 -3.24
N ALA A 54 -3.36 -0.57 -2.32
CA ALA A 54 -2.05 -0.65 -1.69
C ALA A 54 -1.30 -1.84 -2.25
N LYS A 55 -0.25 -1.58 -3.00
CA LYS A 55 0.52 -2.60 -3.67
C LYS A 55 1.79 -2.88 -2.89
N GLY A 56 2.07 -4.14 -2.65
CA GLY A 56 3.29 -4.57 -1.99
C GLY A 56 3.12 -4.90 -0.51
N LEU A 57 3.98 -5.81 -0.03
CA LEU A 57 3.91 -6.34 1.33
C LEU A 57 4.18 -5.28 2.39
N ALA A 58 5.15 -4.40 2.16
CA ALA A 58 5.48 -3.35 3.11
C ALA A 58 4.29 -2.41 3.35
N ASN A 59 3.50 -2.12 2.31
CA ASN A 59 2.30 -1.31 2.47
C ASN A 59 1.24 -2.03 3.30
N TYR A 60 1.07 -3.34 3.12
CA TYR A 60 0.18 -4.11 3.98
C TYR A 60 0.61 -4.03 5.44
N GLU A 61 1.90 -4.25 5.71
CA GLU A 61 2.42 -4.23 7.07
C GLU A 61 2.24 -2.87 7.75
N SER A 62 2.44 -1.78 7.02
CA SER A 62 2.33 -0.44 7.60
C SER A 62 0.89 0.05 7.69
N LEU A 63 0.10 -0.12 6.63
CA LEU A 63 -1.25 0.45 6.59
C LEU A 63 -2.26 -0.30 7.47
N THR A 64 -2.06 -1.59 7.72
CA THR A 64 -2.98 -2.35 8.59
C THR A 64 -2.92 -1.88 10.04
N GLU A 65 -1.90 -1.15 10.42
CA GLU A 65 -1.81 -0.55 11.76
C GLU A 65 -2.66 0.72 11.91
N TYR A 66 -3.16 1.26 10.79
CA TYR A 66 -3.97 2.48 10.80
C TYR A 66 -5.43 2.16 10.56
N HIS A 67 -6.31 3.01 11.10
CA HIS A 67 -7.75 2.89 10.92
C HIS A 67 -8.21 3.83 9.81
N LEU A 68 -8.00 3.39 8.58
CA LEU A 68 -8.46 4.15 7.42
C LEU A 68 -9.97 3.99 7.26
N GLN A 69 -10.65 5.09 6.99
CA GLN A 69 -12.11 5.12 6.85
C GLN A 69 -12.58 4.75 5.44
N LYS A 70 -11.70 4.14 4.66
CA LYS A 70 -11.97 3.78 3.28
C LYS A 70 -11.60 2.33 3.03
N PRO A 71 -12.25 1.68 2.07
CA PRO A 71 -11.81 0.33 1.68
C PRO A 71 -10.42 0.40 1.06
N VAL A 72 -9.59 -0.56 1.42
CA VAL A 72 -8.23 -0.70 0.92
C VAL A 72 -8.08 -2.07 0.27
N ALA A 73 -7.72 -2.08 -1.00
CA ALA A 73 -7.40 -3.31 -1.70
C ALA A 73 -5.90 -3.53 -1.64
N TYR A 74 -5.47 -4.60 -0.98
CA TYR A 74 -4.08 -4.98 -0.89
C TYR A 74 -3.74 -5.98 -1.99
N LEU A 75 -2.69 -5.71 -2.75
CA LEU A 75 -2.19 -6.59 -3.79
C LEU A 75 -0.74 -6.90 -3.46
N MET A 76 -0.44 -8.15 -3.12
CA MET A 76 0.89 -8.48 -2.62
C MET A 76 1.28 -9.93 -2.85
N MET A 77 2.59 -10.19 -2.82
CA MET A 77 3.12 -11.53 -2.70
C MET A 77 3.52 -11.75 -1.25
N ILE A 78 3.16 -12.89 -0.70
CA ILE A 78 3.52 -13.25 0.68
C ILE A 78 4.98 -13.70 0.69
N LYS A 79 5.81 -13.00 1.47
CA LYS A 79 7.25 -13.24 1.51
C LYS A 79 7.75 -13.78 2.83
N CYS A 80 6.91 -13.84 3.87
CA CYS A 80 7.31 -14.39 5.15
C CYS A 80 6.14 -15.10 5.85
N ASP A 81 6.48 -16.02 6.76
CA ASP A 81 5.49 -16.84 7.43
C ASP A 81 4.62 -16.07 8.41
N VAL A 82 5.16 -15.01 9.02
CA VAL A 82 4.41 -14.18 9.96
C VAL A 82 3.25 -13.48 9.25
N VAL A 83 3.51 -12.88 8.10
CA VAL A 83 2.46 -12.23 7.31
C VAL A 83 1.51 -13.27 6.74
N ALA A 84 2.00 -14.43 6.32
CA ALA A 84 1.15 -15.52 5.85
C ALA A 84 0.12 -15.91 6.92
N ARG A 85 0.55 -16.02 8.17
CA ARG A 85 -0.36 -16.33 9.28
C ARG A 85 -1.37 -15.22 9.50
N HIS A 86 -0.91 -13.97 9.51
CA HIS A 86 -1.80 -12.82 9.72
C HIS A 86 -2.87 -12.74 8.63
N VAL A 87 -2.50 -12.92 7.38
CA VAL A 87 -3.43 -12.89 6.25
C VAL A 87 -4.38 -14.08 6.30
N SER A 88 -3.87 -15.27 6.65
CA SER A 88 -4.71 -16.48 6.79
C SER A 88 -5.83 -16.27 7.82
N GLU A 89 -5.50 -15.65 8.94
CA GLU A 89 -6.47 -15.36 9.98
C GLU A 89 -7.48 -14.30 9.52
N ALA A 90 -7.00 -13.25 8.87
CA ALA A 90 -7.85 -12.15 8.39
C ALA A 90 -8.80 -12.60 7.27
N TYR A 91 -8.35 -13.48 6.40
CA TYR A 91 -9.13 -13.97 5.27
C TYR A 91 -10.00 -15.18 5.59
N GLY A 92 -9.63 -15.93 6.61
CA GLY A 92 -10.27 -17.22 6.90
C GLY A 92 -9.90 -18.30 5.89
N ARG A 93 -8.80 -18.16 5.17
CA ARG A 93 -8.29 -19.14 4.20
C ARG A 93 -6.81 -19.34 4.40
N PRO A 94 -6.31 -20.58 4.17
CA PRO A 94 -4.87 -20.84 4.26
C PRO A 94 -4.10 -20.04 3.20
N VAL A 95 -3.09 -19.31 3.66
CA VAL A 95 -2.18 -18.56 2.81
C VAL A 95 -0.77 -18.91 3.23
N VAL A 96 0.10 -19.17 2.27
CA VAL A 96 1.48 -19.55 2.55
C VAL A 96 2.44 -18.65 1.80
N LYS A 97 3.69 -18.66 2.23
CA LYS A 97 4.78 -17.94 1.60
C LYS A 97 4.84 -18.28 0.11
N GLY A 98 4.94 -17.27 -0.73
CA GLY A 98 4.98 -17.42 -2.18
C GLY A 98 3.64 -17.17 -2.86
N ASN A 99 2.53 -17.15 -2.12
CA ASN A 99 1.23 -16.88 -2.72
C ASN A 99 1.09 -15.41 -3.12
N LEU A 100 0.38 -15.18 -4.21
CA LEU A 100 -0.11 -13.86 -4.60
C LEU A 100 -1.48 -13.68 -3.99
N VAL A 101 -1.71 -12.53 -3.35
CA VAL A 101 -2.95 -12.26 -2.64
C VAL A 101 -3.53 -10.94 -3.09
N ALA A 102 -4.84 -10.94 -3.33
CA ALA A 102 -5.66 -9.74 -3.51
C ALA A 102 -6.70 -9.74 -2.40
N PHE A 103 -6.70 -8.70 -1.56
CA PHE A 103 -7.46 -8.70 -0.33
C PHE A 103 -8.10 -7.33 -0.11
N LEU A 104 -9.42 -7.28 0.06
CA LEU A 104 -10.13 -6.04 0.32
C LEU A 104 -10.42 -5.93 1.82
N GLN A 105 -9.85 -4.90 2.45
CA GLN A 105 -10.14 -4.57 3.83
C GLN A 105 -11.16 -3.43 3.84
N ARG A 106 -12.29 -3.66 4.47
CA ARG A 106 -13.35 -2.66 4.59
C ARG A 106 -13.11 -1.76 5.80
N PRO A 107 -13.62 -0.52 5.79
CA PRO A 107 -13.54 0.36 6.97
C PRO A 107 -14.29 -0.28 8.15
N LYS A 108 -13.75 -0.05 9.31
CA LYS A 108 -14.38 -0.55 10.53
C LYS A 108 -15.39 0.45 11.06
#